data_746ce78175c965bcda02fbe94c06659c
#
_entry.id   746ce78175c965bcda02fbe94c06659c
#
_cell.length_a   1.000
_cell.length_b   1.000
_cell.length_c   1.000
_cell.angle_alpha   90.00
_cell.angle_beta   90.00
_cell.angle_gamma   90.00
#
_symmetry.space_group_name_H-M   'P 1'
#
loop_
_entity.id
_entity.type
_entity.pdbx_description
1 polymer ?
#
loop_
_entity_poly.entity_id
_entity_poly.type
_entity_poly.pdbx_seq_one_letter_code
_entity_poly.pdbx_strand_id
1 'polypeptide(L)'
;YCCADNGCPCGWTYPYNPGEPKGMRHPSPLIQLTANSEDQVMNAYRPLRAMIQLGPLKHLLKVREGFIRILHPGISEDDDGLDLDRIDVVTASATSRLGNPISDAEQDEAGLYTKSNGMLQVADTQRRGAAGMGGRTHFWTNAYDPGENSYAQQQFELGAKDVWIFYR
;
A
#
# COMPACT_ATOMS: atom_id res chain seq x y z
N TYR A 1 -13.76 1.59 -1.43
CA TYR A 1 -14.75 1.84 -2.48
C TYR A 1 -14.99 3.33 -2.60
N CYS A 2 -14.99 3.81 -3.82
CA CYS A 2 -15.27 5.19 -4.16
C CYS A 2 -16.68 5.26 -4.73
N CYS A 3 -17.56 6.06 -4.16
CA CYS A 3 -18.88 6.28 -4.71
C CYS A 3 -19.30 7.76 -4.59
N ALA A 4 -20.21 8.17 -5.46
CA ALA A 4 -20.71 9.54 -5.52
C ALA A 4 -21.34 10.00 -4.19
N ASP A 5 -21.99 9.10 -3.44
CA ASP A 5 -22.59 9.38 -2.13
C ASP A 5 -21.58 9.87 -1.09
N ASN A 6 -20.29 9.52 -1.26
CA ASN A 6 -19.19 9.96 -0.39
C ASN A 6 -18.44 11.17 -0.94
N GLY A 7 -19.00 11.86 -1.94
CA GLY A 7 -18.41 13.06 -2.52
C GLY A 7 -17.16 12.80 -3.37
N CYS A 8 -16.93 11.55 -3.83
CA CYS A 8 -15.81 11.25 -4.69
C CYS A 8 -16.04 11.80 -6.11
N PRO A 9 -15.12 12.63 -6.63
CA PRO A 9 -15.27 13.25 -7.95
C PRO A 9 -14.88 12.33 -9.13
N CYS A 10 -14.59 11.04 -8.88
CA CYS A 10 -14.15 10.12 -9.94
C CYS A 10 -15.24 9.76 -10.96
N GLY A 11 -16.51 10.10 -10.68
CA GLY A 11 -17.66 9.83 -11.53
C GLY A 11 -18.10 8.35 -11.56
N TRP A 12 -17.43 7.49 -10.78
CA TRP A 12 -17.81 6.08 -10.68
C TRP A 12 -18.84 5.88 -9.57
N THR A 13 -19.86 5.08 -9.83
CA THR A 13 -20.90 4.71 -8.86
C THR A 13 -20.87 3.21 -8.62
N TYR A 14 -20.88 2.82 -7.36
CA TYR A 14 -20.96 1.43 -6.94
C TYR A 14 -22.36 1.14 -6.38
N PRO A 15 -23.10 0.19 -6.95
CA PRO A 15 -24.40 -0.21 -6.42
C PRO A 15 -24.20 -1.08 -5.18
N TYR A 16 -24.41 -0.52 -4.00
CA TYR A 16 -24.34 -1.27 -2.74
C TYR A 16 -25.51 -2.22 -2.59
N ASN A 17 -25.24 -3.42 -2.07
CA ASN A 17 -26.28 -4.33 -1.62
C ASN A 17 -26.87 -3.83 -0.28
N PRO A 18 -28.14 -4.19 0.04
CA PRO A 18 -28.71 -3.89 1.34
C PRO A 18 -27.85 -4.46 2.47
N GLY A 19 -27.43 -3.58 3.41
CA GLY A 19 -26.58 -3.93 4.55
C GLY A 19 -25.07 -3.97 4.24
N GLU A 20 -24.65 -3.75 3.01
CA GLU A 20 -23.24 -3.65 2.67
C GLU A 20 -22.61 -2.37 3.23
N PRO A 21 -21.45 -2.44 3.92
CA PRO A 21 -20.78 -1.27 4.44
C PRO A 21 -20.36 -0.33 3.30
N LYS A 22 -20.70 0.94 3.41
CA LYS A 22 -20.26 1.95 2.44
C LYS A 22 -18.79 2.28 2.65
N GLY A 23 -18.02 2.31 1.55
CA GLY A 23 -16.66 2.81 1.57
C GLY A 23 -16.64 4.30 1.86
N MET A 24 -15.66 4.75 2.64
CA MET A 24 -15.41 6.16 2.90
C MET A 24 -13.94 6.50 2.65
N ARG A 25 -13.66 7.77 2.39
CA ARG A 25 -12.29 8.22 2.24
C ARG A 25 -11.56 8.09 3.58
N HIS A 26 -10.38 7.49 3.56
CA HIS A 26 -9.49 7.52 4.72
C HIS A 26 -9.04 8.96 4.98
N PRO A 27 -9.05 9.44 6.23
CA PRO A 27 -8.70 10.84 6.54
C PRO A 27 -7.24 11.19 6.23
N SER A 28 -6.34 10.23 6.30
CA SER A 28 -4.92 10.40 5.97
C SER A 28 -4.38 9.13 5.29
N PRO A 29 -4.64 8.96 3.98
CA PRO A 29 -4.22 7.75 3.27
C PRO A 29 -2.73 7.82 2.94
N LEU A 30 -1.95 6.93 3.54
CA LEU A 30 -0.58 6.66 3.16
C LEU A 30 -0.46 5.18 2.82
N ILE A 31 -0.28 4.88 1.54
CA ILE A 31 -0.16 3.51 1.02
C ILE A 31 1.29 3.26 0.65
N GLN A 32 1.84 2.10 1.01
CA GLN A 32 3.21 1.73 0.66
C GLN A 32 3.24 0.49 -0.23
N LEU A 33 3.85 0.63 -1.41
CA LEU A 33 4.18 -0.48 -2.30
C LEU A 33 5.61 -0.93 -1.99
N THR A 34 5.77 -2.16 -1.56
CA THR A 34 7.03 -2.65 -0.99
C THR A 34 7.52 -3.88 -1.72
N ALA A 35 8.78 -3.91 -2.08
CA ALA A 35 9.45 -5.09 -2.61
C ALA A 35 10.94 -5.11 -2.20
N ASN A 36 11.59 -6.26 -2.39
CA ASN A 36 12.99 -6.44 -2.03
C ASN A 36 13.95 -5.56 -2.85
N SER A 37 13.60 -5.24 -4.09
CA SER A 37 14.38 -4.37 -4.97
C SER A 37 13.51 -3.33 -5.67
N GLU A 38 14.16 -2.28 -6.16
CA GLU A 38 13.48 -1.23 -6.93
C GLU A 38 12.85 -1.79 -8.21
N ASP A 39 13.55 -2.66 -8.93
CA ASP A 39 13.02 -3.28 -10.15
C ASP A 39 11.75 -4.10 -9.87
N GLN A 40 11.71 -4.82 -8.76
CA GLN A 40 10.52 -5.59 -8.38
C GLN A 40 9.33 -4.67 -8.07
N VAL A 41 9.51 -3.64 -7.25
CA VAL A 41 8.41 -2.74 -6.92
C VAL A 41 7.91 -1.99 -8.15
N MET A 42 8.77 -1.74 -9.13
CA MET A 42 8.40 -1.12 -10.41
C MET A 42 7.48 -2.00 -11.25
N ASN A 43 7.46 -3.33 -11.05
CA ASN A 43 6.51 -4.22 -11.71
C ASN A 43 5.05 -3.93 -11.33
N ALA A 44 4.80 -3.48 -10.11
CA ALA A 44 3.50 -3.00 -9.65
C ALA A 44 3.30 -1.51 -9.96
N TYR A 45 4.33 -0.70 -9.76
CA TYR A 45 4.23 0.76 -9.88
C TYR A 45 4.02 1.24 -11.32
N ARG A 46 4.72 0.67 -12.32
CA ARG A 46 4.57 1.05 -13.73
C ARG A 46 3.16 0.86 -14.27
N PRO A 47 2.52 -0.33 -14.11
CA PRO A 47 1.12 -0.50 -14.50
C PRO A 47 0.17 0.44 -13.76
N LEU A 48 0.36 0.65 -12.45
CA LEU A 48 -0.44 1.59 -11.67
C LEU A 48 -0.36 3.01 -12.23
N ARG A 49 0.84 3.48 -12.57
CA ARG A 49 1.05 4.78 -13.24
C ARG A 49 0.26 4.86 -14.55
N ALA A 50 0.37 3.84 -15.40
CA ALA A 50 -0.32 3.81 -16.67
C ALA A 50 -1.84 3.84 -16.49
N MET A 51 -2.37 3.07 -15.56
CA MET A 51 -3.80 3.05 -15.25
C MET A 51 -4.30 4.41 -14.75
N ILE A 52 -3.52 5.11 -13.94
CA ILE A 52 -3.86 6.46 -13.46
C ILE A 52 -3.83 7.45 -14.61
N GLN A 53 -2.74 7.49 -15.39
CA GLN A 53 -2.54 8.48 -16.44
C GLN A 53 -3.54 8.34 -17.60
N LEU A 54 -3.95 7.12 -17.91
CA LEU A 54 -4.91 6.81 -18.97
C LEU A 54 -6.36 6.69 -18.47
N GLY A 55 -6.56 6.62 -17.17
CA GLY A 55 -7.86 6.38 -16.54
C GLY A 55 -8.55 7.64 -16.02
N PRO A 56 -9.73 7.48 -15.42
CA PRO A 56 -10.51 8.59 -14.86
C PRO A 56 -9.87 9.24 -13.64
N LEU A 57 -8.90 8.58 -13.00
CA LEU A 57 -8.25 9.08 -11.77
C LEU A 57 -7.13 10.09 -12.04
N LYS A 58 -6.80 10.37 -13.30
CA LYS A 58 -5.70 11.29 -13.68
C LYS A 58 -5.83 12.72 -13.10
N HIS A 59 -7.05 13.13 -12.79
CA HIS A 59 -7.33 14.45 -12.19
C HIS A 59 -7.28 14.46 -10.67
N LEU A 60 -7.22 13.26 -10.04
CA LEU A 60 -7.20 13.08 -8.59
C LEU A 60 -5.83 12.66 -8.07
N LEU A 61 -4.98 12.16 -8.96
CA LEU A 61 -3.70 11.55 -8.59
C LEU A 61 -2.58 12.14 -9.44
N LYS A 62 -1.58 12.72 -8.80
CA LYS A 62 -0.40 13.24 -9.48
C LYS A 62 0.75 12.23 -9.39
N VAL A 63 1.11 11.67 -10.53
CA VAL A 63 2.20 10.69 -10.63
C VAL A 63 3.55 11.39 -10.62
N ARG A 64 4.46 10.94 -9.73
CA ARG A 64 5.85 11.35 -9.64
C ARG A 64 6.78 10.15 -9.77
N GLU A 65 8.07 10.38 -9.77
CA GLU A 65 9.05 9.32 -9.66
C GLU A 65 9.09 8.78 -8.21
N GLY A 66 8.78 7.50 -8.02
CA GLY A 66 8.80 6.84 -6.72
C GLY A 66 7.62 7.12 -5.79
N PHE A 67 6.66 7.97 -6.17
CA PHE A 67 5.43 8.15 -5.41
C PHE A 67 4.27 8.71 -6.26
N ILE A 68 3.06 8.54 -5.78
CA ILE A 68 1.84 9.11 -6.35
C ILE A 68 1.15 9.93 -5.26
N ARG A 69 0.87 11.17 -5.56
CA ARG A 69 0.20 12.10 -4.63
C ARG A 69 -1.31 12.07 -4.87
N ILE A 70 -2.08 12.09 -3.81
CA ILE A 70 -3.54 12.20 -3.84
C ILE A 70 -3.89 13.69 -3.74
N LEU A 71 -4.52 14.24 -4.78
CA LEU A 71 -4.90 15.65 -4.82
C LEU A 71 -6.17 15.90 -4.00
N HIS A 72 -6.18 16.96 -3.25
CA HIS A 72 -7.36 17.42 -2.51
C HIS A 72 -8.11 18.49 -3.32
N PRO A 73 -9.45 18.51 -3.28
CA PRO A 73 -10.22 19.58 -3.88
C PRO A 73 -9.81 20.95 -3.30
N GLY A 74 -9.50 21.89 -4.17
CA GLY A 74 -9.15 23.27 -3.77
C GLY A 74 -7.66 23.48 -3.44
N ILE A 75 -6.82 22.46 -3.54
CA ILE A 75 -5.37 22.57 -3.38
C ILE A 75 -4.72 22.57 -4.77
N SER A 76 -3.83 23.53 -5.00
CA SER A 76 -3.07 23.61 -6.24
C SER A 76 -2.17 22.39 -6.41
N GLU A 77 -2.03 21.91 -7.64
CA GLU A 77 -1.09 20.83 -7.97
C GLU A 77 0.38 21.16 -7.61
N ASP A 78 0.71 22.44 -7.52
CA ASP A 78 2.05 22.93 -7.22
C ASP A 78 2.29 23.22 -5.74
N ASP A 79 1.27 22.99 -4.89
CA ASP A 79 1.40 23.15 -3.45
C ASP A 79 2.06 21.91 -2.83
N ASP A 80 3.37 21.96 -2.70
CA ASP A 80 4.19 20.89 -2.11
C ASP A 80 4.03 20.79 -0.57
N GLY A 81 3.35 21.75 0.08
CA GLY A 81 3.19 21.79 1.54
C GLY A 81 2.25 20.77 2.13
N LEU A 82 1.43 20.11 1.32
CA LEU A 82 0.41 19.14 1.76
C LEU A 82 0.66 17.72 1.23
N ASP A 83 1.91 17.28 1.25
CA ASP A 83 2.35 15.96 0.78
C ASP A 83 2.02 14.84 1.79
N LEU A 84 0.80 14.87 2.36
CA LEU A 84 0.37 13.95 3.41
C LEU A 84 -0.27 12.68 2.85
N ASP A 85 -1.04 12.83 1.77
CA ASP A 85 -1.82 11.73 1.20
C ASP A 85 -1.13 11.21 -0.06
N ARG A 86 -0.55 10.02 0.01
CA ARG A 86 0.25 9.49 -1.10
C ARG A 86 0.36 7.97 -1.13
N ILE A 87 0.82 7.47 -2.26
CA ILE A 87 1.27 6.10 -2.46
C ILE A 87 2.80 6.15 -2.65
N ASP A 88 3.54 5.54 -1.74
CA ASP A 88 5.01 5.49 -1.75
C ASP A 88 5.54 4.16 -2.28
N VAL A 89 6.66 4.23 -2.98
CA VAL A 89 7.51 3.06 -3.25
C VAL A 89 8.52 2.89 -2.11
N VAL A 90 8.60 1.68 -1.56
CA VAL A 90 9.48 1.36 -0.41
C VAL A 90 10.33 0.13 -0.73
N THR A 91 11.62 0.24 -0.48
CA THR A 91 12.60 -0.86 -0.55
C THR A 91 13.46 -0.88 0.72
N ALA A 92 14.34 -1.85 0.86
CA ALA A 92 15.24 -1.94 2.01
C ALA A 92 16.10 -0.68 2.23
N SER A 93 16.42 0.06 1.17
CA SER A 93 17.18 1.31 1.24
C SER A 93 16.37 2.52 1.72
N ALA A 94 15.05 2.42 1.74
CA ALA A 94 14.15 3.52 2.09
C ALA A 94 13.86 3.63 3.60
N THR A 95 14.88 3.41 4.44
CA THR A 95 14.75 3.40 5.91
C THR A 95 14.18 4.69 6.50
N SER A 96 14.34 5.82 5.82
CA SER A 96 13.76 7.12 6.24
C SER A 96 12.23 7.17 6.22
N ARG A 97 11.58 6.22 5.55
CA ARG A 97 10.10 6.11 5.47
C ARG A 97 9.52 5.12 6.48
N LEU A 98 10.39 4.48 7.27
CA LEU A 98 9.95 3.59 8.34
C LEU A 98 9.40 4.40 9.52
N GLY A 99 8.27 3.95 10.07
CA GLY A 99 7.62 4.60 11.21
C GLY A 99 6.53 5.60 10.85
N ASN A 100 6.25 5.83 9.55
CA ASN A 100 5.11 6.62 9.14
C ASN A 100 3.79 5.92 9.51
N PRO A 101 2.74 6.66 9.87
CA PRO A 101 1.41 6.12 10.12
C PRO A 101 0.76 5.73 8.78
N ILE A 102 0.94 4.48 8.37
CA ILE A 102 0.44 3.98 7.09
C ILE A 102 -0.98 3.44 7.21
N SER A 103 -1.79 3.67 6.19
CA SER A 103 -3.15 3.11 6.09
C SER A 103 -3.17 1.75 5.41
N ASP A 104 -2.20 1.51 4.54
CA ASP A 104 -2.11 0.25 3.80
C ASP A 104 -0.67 -0.04 3.35
N ALA A 105 -0.26 -1.31 3.33
CA ALA A 105 1.01 -1.75 2.79
C ALA A 105 0.83 -2.99 1.92
N GLU A 106 1.35 -2.90 0.71
CA GLU A 106 1.36 -3.92 -0.30
C GLU A 106 2.79 -4.47 -0.43
N GLN A 107 3.00 -5.70 0.03
CA GLN A 107 4.32 -6.32 0.16
C GLN A 107 4.46 -7.45 -0.87
N ASP A 108 5.23 -7.20 -1.91
CA ASP A 108 5.46 -8.16 -3.00
C ASP A 108 6.64 -9.07 -2.70
N GLU A 109 6.47 -10.37 -2.97
CA GLU A 109 7.47 -11.42 -2.74
C GLU A 109 7.98 -11.48 -1.27
N ALA A 110 7.07 -11.45 -0.31
CA ALA A 110 7.40 -11.47 1.13
C ALA A 110 8.15 -12.75 1.58
N GLY A 111 8.18 -13.79 0.77
CA GLY A 111 9.04 -14.95 0.95
C GLY A 111 10.55 -14.66 0.83
N LEU A 112 10.90 -13.52 0.23
CA LEU A 112 12.28 -13.05 0.12
C LEU A 112 12.65 -12.03 1.21
N TYR A 113 11.73 -11.67 2.10
CA TYR A 113 11.99 -10.69 3.16
C TYR A 113 12.68 -11.36 4.35
N THR A 114 13.97 -11.16 4.46
CA THR A 114 14.82 -11.79 5.48
C THR A 114 15.46 -10.74 6.37
N LYS A 115 16.06 -11.20 7.47
CA LYS A 115 16.86 -10.35 8.36
C LYS A 115 18.11 -9.84 7.66
N SER A 116 18.71 -10.66 6.80
CA SER A 116 19.97 -10.34 6.12
C SER A 116 19.85 -9.19 5.12
N ASN A 117 18.70 -9.04 4.43
CA ASN A 117 18.45 -7.94 3.51
C ASN A 117 17.69 -6.76 4.14
N GLY A 118 17.36 -6.81 5.43
CA GLY A 118 16.66 -5.75 6.15
C GLY A 118 15.16 -5.68 5.90
N MET A 119 14.61 -6.42 4.95
CA MET A 119 13.20 -6.34 4.57
C MET A 119 12.25 -6.87 5.64
N LEU A 120 12.71 -7.81 6.47
CA LEU A 120 11.93 -8.28 7.61
C LEU A 120 11.60 -7.13 8.57
N GLN A 121 12.57 -6.27 8.86
CA GLN A 121 12.35 -5.09 9.70
C GLN A 121 11.40 -4.09 9.05
N VAL A 122 11.49 -3.91 7.72
CA VAL A 122 10.59 -3.05 6.97
C VAL A 122 9.14 -3.54 7.13
N ALA A 123 8.89 -4.83 6.85
CA ALA A 123 7.56 -5.43 6.94
C ALA A 123 6.97 -5.35 8.36
N ASP A 124 7.75 -5.66 9.38
CA ASP A 124 7.33 -5.54 10.78
C ASP A 124 6.98 -4.10 11.17
N THR A 125 7.74 -3.13 10.67
CA THR A 125 7.48 -1.72 10.95
C THR A 125 6.21 -1.24 10.25
N GLN A 126 5.99 -1.67 9.01
CA GLN A 126 4.75 -1.40 8.29
C GLN A 126 3.53 -1.99 9.00
N ARG A 127 3.61 -3.25 9.44
CA ARG A 127 2.53 -3.89 10.20
C ARG A 127 2.16 -3.11 11.46
N ARG A 128 3.17 -2.66 12.22
CA ARG A 128 2.95 -1.84 13.42
C ARG A 128 2.36 -0.46 13.09
N GLY A 129 2.87 0.19 12.04
CA GLY A 129 2.36 1.47 11.56
C GLY A 129 0.89 1.37 11.11
N ALA A 130 0.55 0.35 10.35
CA ALA A 130 -0.82 0.08 9.91
C ALA A 130 -1.75 -0.22 11.08
N ALA A 131 -1.33 -1.04 12.04
CA ALA A 131 -2.13 -1.36 13.23
C ALA A 131 -2.50 -0.12 14.04
N GLY A 132 -1.57 0.85 14.19
CA GLY A 132 -1.81 2.12 14.88
C GLY A 132 -2.86 3.02 14.18
N MET A 133 -3.05 2.84 12.88
CA MET A 133 -4.00 3.61 12.06
C MET A 133 -5.30 2.87 11.76
N GLY A 134 -5.47 1.65 12.28
CA GLY A 134 -6.57 0.77 11.88
C GLY A 134 -6.45 0.29 10.43
N GLY A 135 -5.26 0.39 9.86
CA GLY A 135 -4.92 -0.02 8.50
C GLY A 135 -4.62 -1.50 8.37
N ARG A 136 -4.11 -1.89 7.20
CA ARG A 136 -3.83 -3.28 6.86
C ARG A 136 -2.49 -3.44 6.17
N THR A 137 -1.96 -4.66 6.21
CA THR A 137 -0.83 -5.08 5.39
C THR A 137 -1.24 -6.29 4.58
N HIS A 138 -1.00 -6.26 3.29
CA HIS A 138 -1.18 -7.37 2.38
C HIS A 138 0.18 -7.83 1.90
N PHE A 139 0.40 -9.12 1.90
CA PHE A 139 1.60 -9.68 1.31
C PHE A 139 1.28 -10.89 0.45
N TRP A 140 2.04 -11.05 -0.59
CA TRP A 140 2.01 -12.24 -1.43
C TRP A 140 3.40 -12.72 -1.76
N THR A 141 3.48 -14.00 -2.01
CA THR A 141 4.71 -14.67 -2.38
C THR A 141 4.38 -15.97 -3.09
N ASN A 142 5.30 -16.44 -3.89
CA ASN A 142 5.23 -17.80 -4.45
C ASN A 142 5.52 -18.81 -3.32
N ALA A 143 6.70 -19.39 -3.32
CA ALA A 143 7.17 -20.23 -2.22
C ALA A 143 8.26 -19.49 -1.45
N TYR A 144 8.49 -19.90 -0.21
CA TYR A 144 9.62 -19.44 0.59
C TYR A 144 10.59 -20.61 0.87
N ASP A 145 11.86 -20.28 1.09
CA ASP A 145 12.83 -21.25 1.55
C ASP A 145 12.72 -21.41 3.07
N PRO A 146 12.38 -22.62 3.59
CA PRO A 146 12.27 -22.84 5.03
C PRO A 146 13.56 -22.55 5.82
N GLY A 147 14.71 -22.57 5.17
CA GLY A 147 16.00 -22.28 5.79
C GLY A 147 16.27 -20.79 6.02
N GLU A 148 15.55 -19.90 5.36
CA GLU A 148 15.80 -18.45 5.41
C GLU A 148 15.02 -17.72 6.50
N ASN A 149 14.00 -18.35 7.08
CA ASN A 149 13.14 -17.75 8.10
C ASN A 149 12.57 -16.39 7.66
N SER A 150 11.99 -16.37 6.45
CA SER A 150 11.44 -15.17 5.83
C SER A 150 10.21 -14.63 6.56
N TYR A 151 9.83 -13.38 6.25
CA TYR A 151 8.62 -12.78 6.82
C TYR A 151 7.36 -13.60 6.53
N ALA A 152 7.17 -14.05 5.29
CA ALA A 152 6.01 -14.89 4.92
C ALA A 152 5.98 -16.19 5.73
N GLN A 153 7.13 -16.87 5.90
CA GLN A 153 7.23 -18.06 6.73
C GLN A 153 6.84 -17.78 8.18
N GLN A 154 7.38 -16.72 8.77
CA GLN A 154 7.08 -16.35 10.15
C GLN A 154 5.59 -16.06 10.37
N GLN A 155 4.95 -15.34 9.44
CA GLN A 155 3.51 -15.07 9.52
C GLN A 155 2.67 -16.35 9.38
N PHE A 156 3.10 -17.28 8.52
CA PHE A 156 2.44 -18.56 8.35
C PHE A 156 2.55 -19.44 9.60
N GLU A 157 3.74 -19.56 10.17
CA GLU A 157 4.03 -20.40 11.35
C GLU A 157 3.44 -19.81 12.65
N LEU A 158 3.38 -18.47 12.75
CA LEU A 158 2.83 -17.79 13.92
C LEU A 158 1.34 -18.10 14.15
N GLY A 159 0.58 -18.33 13.09
CA GLY A 159 -0.86 -18.63 13.18
C GLY A 159 -1.66 -17.57 13.94
N ALA A 160 -1.25 -16.31 13.85
CA ALA A 160 -1.90 -15.22 14.57
C ALA A 160 -3.35 -15.02 14.08
N LYS A 161 -4.27 -14.71 14.99
CA LYS A 161 -5.72 -14.57 14.70
C LYS A 161 -6.05 -13.40 13.79
N ASP A 162 -5.17 -12.41 13.66
CA ASP A 162 -5.27 -11.24 12.82
C ASP A 162 -4.60 -11.41 11.46
N VAL A 163 -4.07 -12.61 11.16
CA VAL A 163 -3.46 -12.94 9.87
C VAL A 163 -4.34 -13.92 9.11
N TRP A 164 -4.78 -13.49 7.92
CA TRP A 164 -5.53 -14.33 6.99
C TRP A 164 -4.60 -14.85 5.92
N ILE A 165 -4.53 -16.16 5.78
CA ILE A 165 -3.68 -16.83 4.80
C ILE A 165 -4.57 -17.48 3.75
N PHE A 166 -4.34 -17.13 2.49
CA PHE A 166 -5.01 -17.70 1.35
C PHE A 166 -4.03 -18.53 0.52
N TYR A 167 -4.33 -19.81 0.39
CA TYR A 167 -3.57 -20.77 -0.40
C TYR A 167 -4.25 -21.05 -1.74
N ARG A 168 -3.45 -21.14 -2.80
CA ARG A 168 -3.83 -21.79 -4.05
C ARG A 168 -2.94 -22.96 -4.37
#